data_7778d38c48e357b08b571b7043fe3430
#
_entry.id   7778d38c48e357b08b571b7043fe3430
#
_cell.length_a   1.000
_cell.length_b   1.000
_cell.length_c   1.000
_cell.angle_alpha   90.00
_cell.angle_beta   90.00
_cell.angle_gamma   90.00
#
_symmetry.space_group_name_H-M   'P 1'
#
loop_
_entity.id
_entity.type
_entity.pdbx_description
1 polymer ?
#
loop_
_entity_poly.entity_id
_entity_poly.type
_entity_poly.pdbx_seq_one_letter_code
_entity_poly.pdbx_strand_id
1 'polypeptide(L)'
;MRVFALLLSLVASSLSANTLTFSTSPDEMTQSVLSSWQECDQQLWCEDNLTYYRGNYFAQAAVSQSALQIELMTEFSIHQLSQLQLNLRSDGFSLLSVEVMGERFDISQQSSQHSVSEVNAALVQFINRYPQTAPRKLVWQSSLWSAELISDGEIISLRFMSRD
;
A
#
# COMPACT_ATOMS: atom_id res chain seq x y z
N MET A 1 -18.14 -46.61 41.28
CA MET A 1 -17.08 -45.72 40.70
C MET A 1 -17.61 -45.11 39.41
N ARG A 2 -17.96 -43.84 39.42
CA ARG A 2 -18.41 -43.11 38.24
C ARG A 2 -17.27 -42.20 37.77
N VAL A 3 -16.69 -42.50 36.62
CA VAL A 3 -15.63 -41.71 36.00
C VAL A 3 -16.30 -40.59 35.22
N PHE A 4 -16.11 -39.33 35.65
CA PHE A 4 -16.54 -38.14 34.92
C PHE A 4 -15.42 -37.79 33.95
N ALA A 5 -15.65 -37.98 32.64
CA ALA A 5 -14.78 -37.51 31.57
C ALA A 5 -15.06 -36.05 31.33
N LEU A 6 -14.13 -35.15 31.71
CA LEU A 6 -14.15 -33.73 31.37
C LEU A 6 -13.68 -33.58 29.89
N LEU A 7 -14.60 -33.27 29.00
CA LEU A 7 -14.30 -32.85 27.63
C LEU A 7 -13.83 -31.36 27.65
N LEU A 8 -12.54 -31.15 27.53
CA LEU A 8 -11.95 -29.84 27.32
C LEU A 8 -12.15 -29.45 25.82
N SER A 9 -13.15 -28.62 25.51
CA SER A 9 -13.31 -28.05 24.18
C SER A 9 -12.29 -26.92 23.98
N LEU A 10 -11.25 -27.19 23.19
CA LEU A 10 -10.36 -26.16 22.66
C LEU A 10 -11.12 -25.34 21.66
N VAL A 11 -11.50 -24.11 22.02
CA VAL A 11 -11.96 -23.09 21.08
C VAL A 11 -10.70 -22.57 20.36
N ALA A 12 -10.45 -23.08 19.16
CA ALA A 12 -9.46 -22.52 18.27
C ALA A 12 -9.99 -21.18 17.74
N SER A 13 -9.55 -20.06 18.33
CA SER A 13 -9.75 -18.74 17.78
C SER A 13 -8.95 -18.66 16.47
N SER A 14 -9.63 -18.72 15.34
CA SER A 14 -9.04 -18.44 14.03
C SER A 14 -8.65 -16.95 14.02
N LEU A 15 -7.36 -16.65 14.16
CA LEU A 15 -6.81 -15.34 13.80
C LEU A 15 -6.97 -15.20 12.28
N SER A 16 -8.03 -14.53 11.86
CA SER A 16 -8.17 -14.09 10.48
C SER A 16 -7.15 -12.99 10.26
N ALA A 17 -6.07 -13.27 9.54
CA ALA A 17 -5.15 -12.25 9.08
C ALA A 17 -5.92 -11.36 8.09
N ASN A 18 -6.08 -10.07 8.41
CA ASN A 18 -6.67 -9.09 7.51
C ASN A 18 -5.72 -8.92 6.32
N THR A 19 -6.14 -9.42 5.14
CA THR A 19 -5.36 -9.34 3.91
C THR A 19 -5.96 -8.28 3.00
N LEU A 20 -5.14 -7.34 2.57
CA LEU A 20 -5.53 -6.25 1.69
C LEU A 20 -5.34 -6.65 0.22
N THR A 21 -6.36 -6.39 -0.63
CA THR A 21 -6.31 -6.60 -2.08
C THR A 21 -6.97 -5.43 -2.80
N PHE A 22 -6.27 -4.77 -3.73
CA PHE A 22 -6.75 -3.59 -4.47
C PHE A 22 -7.46 -3.92 -5.79
N SER A 23 -7.77 -5.19 -6.06
CA SER A 23 -8.74 -5.60 -7.09
C SER A 23 -10.20 -5.40 -6.65
N THR A 24 -10.41 -5.18 -5.35
CA THR A 24 -11.71 -4.94 -4.72
C THR A 24 -12.17 -3.50 -4.98
N SER A 25 -13.48 -3.29 -5.12
CA SER A 25 -14.04 -1.94 -5.26
C SER A 25 -13.83 -1.11 -3.99
N PRO A 26 -13.74 0.24 -4.09
CA PRO A 26 -13.64 1.10 -2.92
C PRO A 26 -14.76 0.91 -1.90
N ASP A 27 -16.00 0.66 -2.34
CA ASP A 27 -17.15 0.44 -1.46
C ASP A 27 -17.01 -0.84 -0.64
N GLU A 28 -16.62 -1.96 -1.29
CA GLU A 28 -16.39 -3.22 -0.60
C GLU A 28 -15.21 -3.11 0.37
N MET A 29 -14.15 -2.40 -0.02
CA MET A 29 -13.01 -2.13 0.85
C MET A 29 -13.43 -1.29 2.06
N THR A 30 -14.25 -0.27 1.88
CA THR A 30 -14.81 0.55 2.97
C THR A 30 -15.59 -0.32 3.95
N GLN A 31 -16.47 -1.19 3.47
CA GLN A 31 -17.22 -2.11 4.33
C GLN A 31 -16.29 -3.07 5.09
N SER A 32 -15.24 -3.56 4.45
CA SER A 32 -14.24 -4.41 5.10
C SER A 32 -13.51 -3.68 6.23
N VAL A 33 -13.05 -2.45 5.99
CA VAL A 33 -12.41 -1.60 7.01
C VAL A 33 -13.36 -1.38 8.20
N LEU A 34 -14.58 -0.89 7.93
CA LEU A 34 -15.55 -0.57 8.99
C LEU A 34 -15.98 -1.80 9.81
N SER A 35 -15.93 -3.00 9.24
CA SER A 35 -16.34 -4.22 9.92
C SER A 35 -15.24 -4.97 10.66
N SER A 36 -13.97 -4.78 10.28
CA SER A 36 -12.86 -5.59 10.78
C SER A 36 -11.72 -4.83 11.45
N TRP A 37 -11.56 -3.52 11.16
CA TRP A 37 -10.52 -2.70 11.79
C TRP A 37 -11.05 -2.03 13.05
N GLN A 38 -10.13 -1.64 13.94
CA GLN A 38 -10.48 -0.94 15.16
C GLN A 38 -10.53 0.58 14.92
N GLU A 39 -11.62 1.25 15.34
CA GLU A 39 -11.64 2.71 15.36
C GLU A 39 -10.65 3.21 16.41
N CYS A 40 -9.64 3.97 15.98
CA CYS A 40 -8.57 4.50 16.84
C CYS A 40 -8.65 6.01 17.05
N ASP A 41 -9.41 6.73 16.21
CA ASP A 41 -9.78 8.14 16.37
C ASP A 41 -11.05 8.42 15.55
N GLN A 42 -11.59 9.63 15.62
CA GLN A 42 -12.80 10.02 14.86
C GLN A 42 -12.58 9.80 13.35
N GLN A 43 -13.39 8.92 12.76
CA GLN A 43 -13.32 8.55 11.32
C GLN A 43 -11.96 7.99 10.88
N LEU A 44 -11.17 7.46 11.81
CA LEU A 44 -9.90 6.80 11.57
C LEU A 44 -9.93 5.38 12.14
N TRP A 45 -9.64 4.41 11.30
CA TRP A 45 -9.55 2.99 11.65
C TRP A 45 -8.11 2.54 11.54
N CYS A 46 -7.67 1.71 12.49
CA CYS A 46 -6.31 1.22 12.59
C CYS A 46 -6.28 -0.31 12.58
N GLU A 47 -5.22 -0.85 11.99
CA GLU A 47 -4.87 -2.27 12.01
C GLU A 47 -3.36 -2.39 12.24
N ASP A 48 -2.97 -2.94 13.39
CA ASP A 48 -1.56 -3.00 13.79
C ASP A 48 -0.72 -4.01 12.98
N ASN A 49 -1.38 -5.00 12.37
CA ASN A 49 -0.69 -6.07 11.65
C ASN A 49 -1.42 -6.46 10.36
N LEU A 50 -1.59 -5.50 9.47
CA LEU A 50 -2.21 -5.74 8.19
C LEU A 50 -1.24 -6.47 7.25
N THR A 51 -1.71 -7.54 6.63
CA THR A 51 -0.95 -8.26 5.61
C THR A 51 -1.25 -7.70 4.22
N TYR A 52 -0.20 -7.21 3.53
CA TYR A 52 -0.24 -6.87 2.11
C TYR A 52 0.81 -7.69 1.37
N TYR A 53 0.36 -8.65 0.54
CA TYR A 53 1.18 -9.73 -0.01
C TYR A 53 1.88 -10.54 1.10
N ARG A 54 3.23 -10.43 1.18
CA ARG A 54 4.06 -11.15 2.17
C ARG A 54 4.60 -10.23 3.26
N GLY A 55 4.25 -8.95 3.23
CA GLY A 55 4.65 -7.96 4.22
C GLY A 55 3.55 -7.70 5.23
N ASN A 56 3.96 -7.38 6.46
CA ASN A 56 3.09 -6.90 7.53
C ASN A 56 3.35 -5.41 7.76
N TYR A 57 2.28 -4.66 7.92
CA TYR A 57 2.31 -3.20 8.00
C TYR A 57 1.42 -2.73 9.13
N PHE A 58 1.81 -1.64 9.78
CA PHE A 58 0.83 -0.83 10.48
C PHE A 58 -0.02 -0.10 9.45
N ALA A 59 -1.33 -0.11 9.62
CA ALA A 59 -2.24 0.47 8.67
C ALA A 59 -3.23 1.42 9.34
N GLN A 60 -3.55 2.50 8.63
CA GLN A 60 -4.61 3.43 8.99
C GLN A 60 -5.54 3.64 7.80
N ALA A 61 -6.84 3.77 8.08
CA ALA A 61 -7.84 4.06 7.06
C ALA A 61 -8.69 5.25 7.52
N ALA A 62 -8.78 6.27 6.68
CA ALA A 62 -9.70 7.39 6.84
C ALA A 62 -10.90 7.19 5.91
N VAL A 63 -12.09 7.16 6.48
CA VAL A 63 -13.35 6.99 5.73
C VAL A 63 -14.14 8.30 5.78
N SER A 64 -14.46 8.84 4.62
CA SER A 64 -15.36 9.97 4.46
C SER A 64 -16.60 9.56 3.63
N GLN A 65 -17.57 10.46 3.47
CA GLN A 65 -18.81 10.17 2.73
C GLN A 65 -18.56 9.78 1.26
N SER A 66 -17.45 10.20 0.66
CA SER A 66 -17.16 10.01 -0.76
C SER A 66 -15.77 9.42 -1.05
N ALA A 67 -14.95 9.15 -0.03
CA ALA A 67 -13.58 8.71 -0.24
C ALA A 67 -13.08 7.79 0.87
N LEU A 68 -12.35 6.77 0.47
CA LEU A 68 -11.55 5.93 1.34
C LEU A 68 -10.06 6.20 1.07
N GLN A 69 -9.32 6.50 2.12
CA GLN A 69 -7.87 6.55 2.10
C GLN A 69 -7.32 5.48 3.04
N ILE A 70 -6.39 4.67 2.55
CA ILE A 70 -5.67 3.66 3.35
C ILE A 70 -4.18 3.97 3.28
N GLU A 71 -3.52 3.99 4.42
CA GLU A 71 -2.08 4.19 4.52
C GLU A 71 -1.42 3.01 5.22
N LEU A 72 -0.42 2.41 4.57
CA LEU A 72 0.42 1.35 5.11
C LEU A 72 1.78 1.94 5.47
N MET A 73 2.28 1.64 6.66
CA MET A 73 3.56 2.16 7.15
C MET A 73 4.48 1.03 7.59
N THR A 74 5.77 1.15 7.28
CA THR A 74 6.82 0.22 7.67
C THR A 74 8.17 0.92 7.75
N GLU A 75 9.14 0.34 8.45
CA GLU A 75 10.51 0.80 8.45
C GLU A 75 11.12 0.70 7.04
N PHE A 76 12.02 1.63 6.74
CA PHE A 76 12.69 1.64 5.45
C PHE A 76 13.66 0.46 5.30
N SER A 77 13.54 -0.22 4.18
CA SER A 77 14.61 -1.01 3.58
C SER A 77 14.50 -0.97 2.06
N ILE A 78 15.63 -1.10 1.37
CA ILE A 78 15.66 -1.17 -0.09
C ILE A 78 14.81 -2.34 -0.60
N HIS A 79 14.83 -3.46 0.12
CA HIS A 79 14.02 -4.63 -0.20
C HIS A 79 12.52 -4.32 -0.10
N GLN A 80 12.05 -3.71 1.01
CA GLN A 80 10.64 -3.33 1.20
C GLN A 80 10.18 -2.34 0.12
N LEU A 81 10.99 -1.30 -0.14
CA LEU A 81 10.67 -0.32 -1.18
C LEU A 81 10.52 -0.97 -2.56
N SER A 82 11.38 -1.94 -2.89
CA SER A 82 11.31 -2.68 -4.15
C SER A 82 10.11 -3.62 -4.20
N GLN A 83 9.83 -4.35 -3.10
CA GLN A 83 8.68 -5.27 -3.03
C GLN A 83 7.35 -4.52 -3.17
N LEU A 84 7.19 -3.36 -2.52
CA LEU A 84 5.97 -2.55 -2.64
C LEU A 84 5.73 -2.10 -4.09
N GLN A 85 6.77 -1.74 -4.83
CA GLN A 85 6.63 -1.40 -6.26
C GLN A 85 6.22 -2.61 -7.11
N LEU A 86 6.75 -3.81 -6.81
CA LEU A 86 6.35 -5.05 -7.49
C LEU A 86 4.90 -5.42 -7.17
N ASN A 87 4.49 -5.27 -5.90
CA ASN A 87 3.13 -5.54 -5.46
C ASN A 87 2.12 -4.61 -6.16
N LEU A 88 2.42 -3.30 -6.22
CA LEU A 88 1.59 -2.34 -6.96
C LEU A 88 1.40 -2.72 -8.42
N ARG A 89 2.49 -3.13 -9.11
CA ARG A 89 2.39 -3.62 -10.50
C ARG A 89 1.52 -4.88 -10.61
N SER A 90 1.64 -5.79 -9.65
CA SER A 90 0.83 -7.04 -9.61
C SER A 90 -0.65 -6.73 -9.39
N ASP A 91 -0.98 -5.66 -8.68
CA ASP A 91 -2.35 -5.16 -8.48
C ASP A 91 -2.85 -4.29 -9.65
N GLY A 92 -2.08 -4.19 -10.75
CA GLY A 92 -2.49 -3.47 -11.95
C GLY A 92 -2.26 -1.97 -11.92
N PHE A 93 -1.46 -1.46 -10.97
CA PHE A 93 -1.08 -0.06 -10.97
C PHE A 93 0.02 0.22 -12.00
N SER A 94 -0.11 1.37 -12.65
CA SER A 94 0.90 1.94 -13.54
C SER A 94 1.58 3.14 -12.88
N LEU A 95 2.90 3.23 -12.98
CA LEU A 95 3.68 4.35 -12.47
C LEU A 95 3.47 5.58 -13.35
N LEU A 96 3.06 6.70 -12.74
CA LEU A 96 2.81 7.97 -13.43
C LEU A 96 3.98 8.95 -13.32
N SER A 97 4.56 9.07 -12.14
CA SER A 97 5.70 9.97 -11.90
C SER A 97 6.56 9.51 -10.75
N VAL A 98 7.81 9.94 -10.77
CA VAL A 98 8.79 9.75 -9.69
C VAL A 98 9.35 11.11 -9.33
N GLU A 99 9.36 11.43 -8.04
CA GLU A 99 10.04 12.59 -7.47
C GLU A 99 11.13 12.11 -6.52
N VAL A 100 12.33 12.65 -6.64
CA VAL A 100 13.46 12.38 -5.74
C VAL A 100 14.14 13.69 -5.40
N MET A 101 14.29 14.00 -4.11
CA MET A 101 14.92 15.24 -3.63
C MET A 101 14.28 16.51 -4.23
N GLY A 102 12.97 16.48 -4.52
CA GLY A 102 12.23 17.60 -5.12
C GLY A 102 12.32 17.70 -6.64
N GLU A 103 13.16 16.92 -7.31
CA GLU A 103 13.15 16.81 -8.78
C GLU A 103 12.14 15.76 -9.23
N ARG A 104 11.35 16.08 -10.25
CA ARG A 104 10.27 15.23 -10.75
C ARG A 104 10.54 14.72 -12.16
N PHE A 105 10.31 13.43 -12.38
CA PHE A 105 10.24 12.76 -13.66
C PHE A 105 8.79 12.34 -13.93
N ASP A 106 8.14 12.94 -14.93
CA ASP A 106 6.76 12.64 -15.30
C ASP A 106 6.73 11.67 -16.48
N ILE A 107 6.31 10.42 -16.23
CA ILE A 107 6.27 9.35 -17.22
C ILE A 107 5.21 9.62 -18.28
N SER A 108 4.05 10.17 -17.90
CA SER A 108 2.96 10.46 -18.81
C SER A 108 3.36 11.51 -19.85
N GLN A 109 4.07 12.55 -19.39
CA GLN A 109 4.58 13.59 -20.26
C GLN A 109 5.66 13.05 -21.23
N GLN A 110 6.61 12.26 -20.72
CA GLN A 110 7.67 11.67 -21.54
C GLN A 110 7.12 10.71 -22.59
N SER A 111 6.12 9.90 -22.22
CA SER A 111 5.50 8.89 -23.11
C SER A 111 4.72 9.52 -24.29
N SER A 112 4.39 10.79 -24.22
CA SER A 112 3.77 11.50 -25.34
C SER A 112 4.75 11.84 -26.49
N GLN A 113 6.07 11.80 -26.22
CA GLN A 113 7.13 12.24 -27.13
C GLN A 113 8.16 11.17 -27.44
N HIS A 114 8.25 10.12 -26.61
CA HIS A 114 9.29 9.09 -26.68
C HIS A 114 8.68 7.69 -26.63
N SER A 115 9.42 6.72 -27.14
CA SER A 115 9.05 5.31 -27.03
C SER A 115 9.15 4.82 -25.58
N VAL A 116 8.43 3.75 -25.26
CA VAL A 116 8.45 3.14 -23.91
C VAL A 116 9.87 2.78 -23.47
N SER A 117 10.70 2.30 -24.40
CA SER A 117 12.11 1.93 -24.14
C SER A 117 12.95 3.14 -23.75
N GLU A 118 12.79 4.26 -24.46
CA GLU A 118 13.51 5.52 -24.18
C GLU A 118 13.08 6.10 -22.84
N VAL A 119 11.77 6.11 -22.55
CA VAL A 119 11.23 6.57 -21.25
C VAL A 119 11.76 5.74 -20.10
N ASN A 120 11.79 4.41 -20.24
CA ASN A 120 12.32 3.52 -19.22
C ASN A 120 13.83 3.75 -18.98
N ALA A 121 14.61 3.90 -20.05
CA ALA A 121 16.04 4.19 -19.93
C ALA A 121 16.29 5.54 -19.24
N ALA A 122 15.53 6.57 -19.60
CA ALA A 122 15.63 7.90 -18.98
C ALA A 122 15.20 7.86 -17.49
N LEU A 123 14.15 7.13 -17.15
CA LEU A 123 13.71 6.94 -15.75
C LEU A 123 14.79 6.26 -14.90
N VAL A 124 15.42 5.19 -15.43
CA VAL A 124 16.51 4.49 -14.73
C VAL A 124 17.70 5.45 -14.51
N GLN A 125 18.08 6.23 -15.53
CA GLN A 125 19.13 7.24 -15.39
C GLN A 125 18.76 8.32 -14.38
N PHE A 126 17.51 8.77 -14.36
CA PHE A 126 17.01 9.74 -13.39
C PHE A 126 17.15 9.21 -11.96
N ILE A 127 16.63 8.01 -11.67
CA ILE A 127 16.64 7.43 -10.32
C ILE A 127 18.08 7.17 -9.84
N ASN A 128 18.97 6.70 -10.73
CA ASN A 128 20.34 6.35 -10.38
C ASN A 128 21.24 7.55 -10.06
N ARG A 129 20.80 8.78 -10.29
CA ARG A 129 21.52 9.99 -9.85
C ARG A 129 21.51 10.20 -8.34
N TYR A 130 20.59 9.52 -7.64
CA TYR A 130 20.35 9.74 -6.21
C TYR A 130 20.67 8.48 -5.40
N PRO A 131 21.14 8.64 -4.14
CA PRO A 131 21.28 7.51 -3.23
C PRO A 131 19.93 6.80 -3.00
N GLN A 132 19.97 5.51 -2.73
CA GLN A 132 18.76 4.70 -2.53
C GLN A 132 17.94 5.14 -1.30
N THR A 133 18.57 5.76 -0.32
CA THR A 133 17.97 6.33 0.89
C THR A 133 17.42 7.75 0.68
N ALA A 134 17.65 8.36 -0.49
CA ALA A 134 17.17 9.72 -0.75
C ALA A 134 15.62 9.77 -0.65
N PRO A 135 15.07 10.83 -0.04
CA PRO A 135 13.62 11.06 0.01
C PRO A 135 13.02 11.01 -1.38
N ARG A 136 11.94 10.23 -1.52
CA ARG A 136 11.29 10.01 -2.80
C ARG A 136 9.79 9.79 -2.65
N LYS A 137 9.08 10.13 -3.72
CA LYS A 137 7.65 9.90 -3.88
C LYS A 137 7.40 9.33 -5.28
N LEU A 138 6.71 8.20 -5.34
CA LEU A 138 6.29 7.54 -6.55
C LEU A 138 4.76 7.59 -6.61
N VAL A 139 4.21 8.10 -7.69
CA VAL A 139 2.77 8.19 -7.91
C VAL A 139 2.33 7.10 -8.88
N TRP A 140 1.35 6.32 -8.46
CA TRP A 140 0.80 5.18 -9.18
C TRP A 140 -0.71 5.34 -9.38
N GLN A 141 -1.24 4.66 -10.38
CA GLN A 141 -2.67 4.68 -10.67
C GLN A 141 -3.13 3.35 -11.25
N SER A 142 -4.31 2.90 -10.81
CA SER A 142 -5.11 1.84 -11.43
C SER A 142 -6.46 2.40 -11.89
N SER A 143 -7.38 1.53 -12.32
CA SER A 143 -8.72 1.96 -12.72
C SER A 143 -9.54 2.52 -11.56
N LEU A 144 -9.39 1.95 -10.35
CA LEU A 144 -10.21 2.26 -9.17
C LEU A 144 -9.46 3.06 -8.10
N TRP A 145 -8.12 3.06 -8.15
CA TRP A 145 -7.28 3.58 -7.08
C TRP A 145 -6.15 4.46 -7.62
N SER A 146 -5.76 5.44 -6.85
CA SER A 146 -4.45 6.08 -6.93
C SER A 146 -3.61 5.66 -5.73
N ALA A 147 -2.28 5.61 -5.89
CA ALA A 147 -1.38 5.28 -4.81
C ALA A 147 -0.15 6.19 -4.80
N GLU A 148 0.29 6.58 -3.62
CA GLU A 148 1.54 7.30 -3.40
C GLU A 148 2.46 6.46 -2.51
N LEU A 149 3.60 6.06 -3.04
CA LEU A 149 4.66 5.39 -2.30
C LEU A 149 5.72 6.42 -1.95
N ILE A 150 5.83 6.73 -0.66
CA ILE A 150 6.71 7.77 -0.12
C ILE A 150 7.76 7.13 0.76
N SER A 151 8.99 7.60 0.68
CA SER A 151 10.05 7.22 1.61
C SER A 151 10.92 8.44 1.91
N ASP A 152 11.27 8.64 3.17
CA ASP A 152 12.23 9.65 3.64
C ASP A 152 13.62 9.05 3.94
N GLY A 153 13.77 7.73 3.79
CA GLY A 153 14.98 6.98 4.10
C GLY A 153 14.95 6.30 5.48
N GLU A 154 13.94 6.57 6.32
CA GLU A 154 13.71 5.93 7.62
C GLU A 154 12.40 5.15 7.63
N ILE A 155 11.36 5.71 7.05
CA ILE A 155 10.01 5.12 6.96
C ILE A 155 9.59 5.03 5.49
N ILE A 156 8.81 4.01 5.19
CA ILE A 156 8.04 3.90 3.95
C ILE A 156 6.56 4.04 4.31
N SER A 157 5.88 4.94 3.63
CA SER A 157 4.43 5.09 3.63
C SER A 157 3.88 4.77 2.24
N LEU A 158 2.88 3.89 2.16
CA LEU A 158 2.14 3.60 0.94
C LEU A 158 0.68 3.96 1.16
N ARG A 159 0.26 5.06 0.53
CA ARG A 159 -1.09 5.63 0.66
C ARG A 159 -1.91 5.32 -0.58
N PHE A 160 -3.07 4.70 -0.38
CA PHE A 160 -4.06 4.46 -1.40
C PHE A 160 -5.25 5.39 -1.22
N MET A 161 -5.77 5.90 -2.33
CA MET A 161 -6.96 6.76 -2.37
C MET A 161 -7.93 6.22 -3.41
N SER A 162 -9.20 6.06 -3.01
CA SER A 162 -10.26 5.71 -3.96
C SER A 162 -10.39 6.79 -5.04
N ARG A 163 -10.75 6.36 -6.24
CA ARG A 163 -11.06 7.24 -7.37
C ARG A 163 -12.55 7.16 -7.67
N ASP A 164 -13.13 8.31 -7.95
CA ASP A 164 -14.52 8.45 -8.41
C ASP A 164 -14.71 7.92 -9.84
#